data_fcaaa9cf697fa8a23e38916853bcf503
#
_entry.id   fcaaa9cf697fa8a23e38916853bcf503
#
_cell.length_a   1.000
_cell.length_b   1.000
_cell.length_c   1.000
_cell.angle_alpha   90.00
_cell.angle_beta   90.00
_cell.angle_gamma   90.00
#
_symmetry.space_group_name_H-M   'P 1'
#
loop_
_entity.id
_entity.type
_entity.pdbx_description
1 polymer ?
#
loop_
_entity_poly.entity_id
_entity_poly.type
_entity_poly.pdbx_seq_one_letter_code
_entity_poly.pdbx_strand_id
1 'polypeptide(L)'
;MEQMNVALVTGSRKGLGRYLAEQLLNRGYQVVGCSREPADWTHENYWHLCVDVSDEAQVQQLLGQIRQRFGRLDVAINNAGIASMNHALLIPVSTLDQLMAINLRGTFLVSRESARLMRRQRAGRIVNLTTVAVPLALEGESVYVASKSAVEALTRVMSRELAPFGITVNALGPTPIETDLIRSVPRAKIDAILAQLALKRLGQPADVFNVVDFFLRPESNYITGQIIYLGGA
;
A
#
# COMPACT_ATOMS: atom_id res chain seq x y z
N MET A 1 -12.19 26.39 12.24
CA MET A 1 -11.77 24.99 12.52
C MET A 1 -10.82 24.59 11.41
N GLU A 2 -9.60 24.20 11.75
CA GLU A 2 -8.65 23.66 10.76
C GLU A 2 -9.26 22.40 10.14
N GLN A 3 -9.28 22.34 8.83
CA GLN A 3 -9.83 21.19 8.11
C GLN A 3 -8.86 20.01 8.27
N MET A 4 -9.33 18.92 8.87
CA MET A 4 -8.52 17.71 9.08
C MET A 4 -8.05 17.12 7.74
N ASN A 5 -6.83 16.62 7.70
CA ASN A 5 -6.30 15.91 6.54
C ASN A 5 -7.05 14.59 6.32
N VAL A 6 -7.24 14.21 5.06
CA VAL A 6 -7.97 13.01 4.66
C VAL A 6 -7.00 11.97 4.10
N ALA A 7 -7.04 10.76 4.64
CA ALA A 7 -6.23 9.65 4.18
C ALA A 7 -7.10 8.49 3.66
N LEU A 8 -6.71 7.89 2.54
CA LEU A 8 -7.25 6.65 2.02
C LEU A 8 -6.25 5.51 2.30
N VAL A 9 -6.73 4.41 2.91
CA VAL A 9 -5.95 3.19 3.12
C VAL A 9 -6.68 2.01 2.49
N THR A 10 -6.09 1.39 1.47
CA THR A 10 -6.68 0.20 0.85
C THR A 10 -6.31 -1.06 1.63
N GLY A 11 -7.21 -2.05 1.70
CA GLY A 11 -6.99 -3.28 2.47
C GLY A 11 -7.02 -3.07 3.99
N SER A 12 -7.82 -2.09 4.47
CA SER A 12 -7.82 -1.63 5.87
C SER A 12 -8.73 -2.43 6.82
N ARG A 13 -9.37 -3.52 6.36
CA ARG A 13 -10.24 -4.33 7.21
C ARG A 13 -9.47 -5.00 8.35
N LYS A 14 -8.25 -5.50 8.09
CA LYS A 14 -7.44 -6.24 9.05
C LYS A 14 -5.95 -6.07 8.81
N GLY A 15 -5.15 -6.65 9.69
CA GLY A 15 -3.69 -6.76 9.55
C GLY A 15 -3.00 -5.40 9.44
N LEU A 16 -2.01 -5.30 8.55
CA LEU A 16 -1.21 -4.10 8.39
C LEU A 16 -2.05 -2.88 7.98
N GLY A 17 -3.00 -3.06 7.05
CA GLY A 17 -3.85 -1.95 6.60
C GLY A 17 -4.72 -1.37 7.71
N ARG A 18 -5.27 -2.21 8.60
CA ARG A 18 -5.96 -1.74 9.81
C ARG A 18 -5.02 -0.97 10.73
N TYR A 19 -3.85 -1.52 11.01
CA TYR A 19 -2.86 -0.85 11.85
C TYR A 19 -2.48 0.52 11.29
N LEU A 20 -2.21 0.63 9.98
CA LEU A 20 -1.91 1.91 9.34
C LEU A 20 -3.06 2.91 9.45
N ALA A 21 -4.30 2.45 9.28
CA ALA A 21 -5.49 3.28 9.45
C ALA A 21 -5.62 3.80 10.90
N GLU A 22 -5.45 2.92 11.90
CA GLU A 22 -5.50 3.29 13.32
C GLU A 22 -4.40 4.31 13.67
N GLN A 23 -3.17 4.14 13.15
CA GLN A 23 -2.08 5.10 13.40
C GLN A 23 -2.36 6.47 12.75
N LEU A 24 -2.97 6.52 11.56
CA LEU A 24 -3.37 7.78 10.93
C LEU A 24 -4.50 8.48 11.72
N LEU A 25 -5.45 7.73 12.25
CA LEU A 25 -6.47 8.26 13.16
C LEU A 25 -5.83 8.90 14.41
N ASN A 26 -4.84 8.23 15.01
CA ASN A 26 -4.07 8.76 16.14
C ASN A 26 -3.28 10.04 15.79
N ARG A 27 -2.99 10.27 14.51
CA ARG A 27 -2.37 11.50 13.97
C ARG A 27 -3.39 12.58 13.60
N GLY A 28 -4.67 12.37 13.88
CA GLY A 28 -5.72 13.36 13.64
C GLY A 28 -6.23 13.39 12.18
N TYR A 29 -6.01 12.32 11.39
CA TYR A 29 -6.58 12.23 10.06
C TYR A 29 -8.04 11.78 10.11
N GLN A 30 -8.83 12.26 9.14
CA GLN A 30 -10.02 11.53 8.68
C GLN A 30 -9.54 10.37 7.81
N VAL A 31 -9.90 9.14 8.14
CA VAL A 31 -9.42 7.96 7.42
C VAL A 31 -10.57 7.29 6.68
N VAL A 32 -10.40 7.14 5.37
CA VAL A 32 -11.25 6.29 4.55
C VAL A 32 -10.54 4.97 4.33
N GLY A 33 -11.17 3.89 4.73
CA GLY A 33 -10.68 2.55 4.49
C GLY A 33 -11.49 1.86 3.40
N CYS A 34 -10.87 0.94 2.66
CA CYS A 34 -11.62 0.07 1.78
C CYS A 34 -11.08 -1.36 1.76
N SER A 35 -11.97 -2.31 1.51
CA SER A 35 -11.69 -3.71 1.26
C SER A 35 -12.92 -4.36 0.63
N ARG A 36 -12.80 -5.59 0.11
CA ARG A 36 -13.93 -6.31 -0.51
C ARG A 36 -15.06 -6.63 0.47
N GLU A 37 -14.74 -6.78 1.75
CA GLU A 37 -15.67 -7.11 2.82
C GLU A 37 -15.73 -5.97 3.83
N PRO A 38 -16.83 -5.82 4.59
CA PRO A 38 -16.94 -4.81 5.63
C PRO A 38 -15.87 -4.98 6.73
N ALA A 39 -15.43 -3.87 7.31
CA ALA A 39 -14.58 -3.90 8.49
C ALA A 39 -15.37 -4.32 9.72
N ASP A 40 -14.72 -5.03 10.63
CA ASP A 40 -15.26 -5.46 11.94
C ASP A 40 -14.92 -4.48 13.07
N TRP A 41 -14.40 -3.32 12.74
CA TRP A 41 -14.02 -2.26 13.68
C TRP A 41 -14.52 -0.89 13.21
N THR A 42 -14.69 0.02 14.16
CA THR A 42 -15.23 1.36 13.92
C THR A 42 -14.43 2.41 14.70
N HIS A 43 -14.45 3.64 14.21
CA HIS A 43 -13.94 4.82 14.90
C HIS A 43 -14.68 6.05 14.37
N GLU A 44 -14.86 7.11 15.16
CA GLU A 44 -15.63 8.30 14.77
C GLU A 44 -15.11 8.98 13.50
N ASN A 45 -13.77 8.99 13.30
CA ASN A 45 -13.08 9.56 12.15
C ASN A 45 -12.69 8.51 11.10
N TYR A 46 -13.27 7.30 11.16
CA TYR A 46 -13.06 6.23 10.19
C TYR A 46 -14.31 5.95 9.39
N TRP A 47 -14.16 5.88 8.08
CA TRP A 47 -15.24 5.51 7.17
C TRP A 47 -14.81 4.37 6.26
N HIS A 48 -15.47 3.22 6.37
CA HIS A 48 -15.16 2.04 5.58
C HIS A 48 -16.12 1.88 4.40
N LEU A 49 -15.57 1.51 3.23
CA LEU A 49 -16.31 1.21 2.00
C LEU A 49 -15.92 -0.17 1.45
N CYS A 50 -16.92 -0.93 0.99
CA CYS A 50 -16.67 -2.20 0.33
C CYS A 50 -16.32 -1.93 -1.15
N VAL A 51 -15.05 -2.20 -1.52
CA VAL A 51 -14.50 -1.92 -2.85
C VAL A 51 -13.50 -3.00 -3.23
N ASP A 52 -13.62 -3.52 -4.44
CA ASP A 52 -12.56 -4.24 -5.12
C ASP A 52 -11.64 -3.24 -5.85
N VAL A 53 -10.41 -3.10 -5.40
CA VAL A 53 -9.44 -2.16 -6.00
C VAL A 53 -9.08 -2.50 -7.44
N SER A 54 -9.31 -3.74 -7.88
CA SER A 54 -9.09 -4.17 -9.26
C SER A 54 -10.22 -3.78 -10.23
N ASP A 55 -11.35 -3.30 -9.70
CA ASP A 55 -12.49 -2.81 -10.47
C ASP A 55 -12.43 -1.29 -10.62
N GLU A 56 -12.27 -0.81 -11.85
CA GLU A 56 -12.12 0.62 -12.15
C GLU A 56 -13.36 1.43 -11.74
N ALA A 57 -14.55 0.92 -11.99
CA ALA A 57 -15.80 1.65 -11.68
C ALA A 57 -15.96 1.82 -10.16
N GLN A 58 -15.67 0.78 -9.37
CA GLN A 58 -15.71 0.85 -7.92
C GLN A 58 -14.66 1.82 -7.36
N VAL A 59 -13.44 1.84 -7.90
CA VAL A 59 -12.40 2.80 -7.50
C VAL A 59 -12.82 4.24 -7.84
N GLN A 60 -13.37 4.48 -9.03
CA GLN A 60 -13.89 5.81 -9.40
C GLN A 60 -15.03 6.24 -8.47
N GLN A 61 -15.94 5.35 -8.12
CA GLN A 61 -17.01 5.62 -7.17
C GLN A 61 -16.46 5.95 -5.78
N LEU A 62 -15.47 5.19 -5.27
CA LEU A 62 -14.79 5.44 -4.00
C LEU A 62 -14.24 6.86 -3.94
N LEU A 63 -13.42 7.25 -4.93
CA LEU A 63 -12.80 8.59 -4.94
C LEU A 63 -13.84 9.69 -5.21
N GLY A 64 -14.92 9.39 -5.92
CA GLY A 64 -16.09 10.26 -6.08
C GLY A 64 -16.76 10.57 -4.75
N GLN A 65 -16.99 9.54 -3.92
CA GLN A 65 -17.57 9.66 -2.58
C GLN A 65 -16.64 10.40 -1.62
N ILE A 66 -15.32 10.15 -1.66
CA ILE A 66 -14.33 10.91 -0.87
C ILE A 66 -14.39 12.39 -1.23
N ARG A 67 -14.41 12.71 -2.53
CA ARG A 67 -14.55 14.09 -3.01
C ARG A 67 -15.84 14.75 -2.53
N GLN A 68 -16.96 14.03 -2.61
CA GLN A 68 -18.26 14.57 -2.21
C GLN A 68 -18.32 14.85 -0.71
N ARG A 69 -17.76 13.96 0.11
CA ARG A 69 -17.85 14.05 1.57
C ARG A 69 -16.83 15.01 2.17
N PHE A 70 -15.59 15.01 1.68
CA PHE A 70 -14.48 15.75 2.29
C PHE A 70 -13.93 16.88 1.42
N GLY A 71 -14.16 16.87 0.11
CA GLY A 71 -13.64 17.85 -0.83
C GLY A 71 -12.16 17.72 -1.15
N ARG A 72 -11.42 16.88 -0.37
CA ARG A 72 -9.96 16.73 -0.44
C ARG A 72 -9.51 15.29 -0.21
N LEU A 73 -8.27 15.01 -0.62
CA LEU A 73 -7.53 13.79 -0.26
C LEU A 73 -6.04 14.16 -0.14
N ASP A 74 -5.44 13.94 1.03
CA ASP A 74 -4.05 14.32 1.30
C ASP A 74 -3.10 13.13 1.18
N VAL A 75 -3.58 11.94 1.53
CA VAL A 75 -2.78 10.71 1.57
C VAL A 75 -3.54 9.56 0.91
N ALA A 76 -2.84 8.77 0.09
CA ALA A 76 -3.32 7.49 -0.39
C ALA A 76 -2.27 6.40 -0.11
N ILE A 77 -2.64 5.38 0.66
CA ILE A 77 -1.78 4.23 0.97
C ILE A 77 -2.32 3.00 0.24
N ASN A 78 -1.58 2.54 -0.76
CA ASN A 78 -1.88 1.34 -1.52
C ASN A 78 -1.32 0.11 -0.79
N ASN A 79 -2.09 -0.37 0.20
CA ASN A 79 -1.74 -1.54 0.99
C ASN A 79 -2.48 -2.82 0.53
N ALA A 80 -3.63 -2.71 -0.13
CA ALA A 80 -4.34 -3.88 -0.64
C ALA A 80 -3.44 -4.70 -1.58
N GLY A 81 -3.36 -5.99 -1.31
CA GLY A 81 -2.54 -6.90 -2.09
C GLY A 81 -2.74 -8.34 -1.65
N ILE A 82 -2.34 -9.25 -2.52
CA ILE A 82 -2.30 -10.68 -2.27
C ILE A 82 -0.92 -11.23 -2.60
N ALA A 83 -0.55 -12.34 -1.97
CA ALA A 83 0.68 -13.08 -2.24
C ALA A 83 0.33 -14.50 -2.70
N SER A 84 1.24 -15.10 -3.46
CA SER A 84 1.19 -16.51 -3.80
C SER A 84 2.62 -17.05 -3.81
N MET A 85 2.81 -18.19 -3.18
CA MET A 85 4.11 -18.87 -3.11
C MET A 85 3.96 -20.26 -3.72
N ASN A 86 4.51 -20.44 -4.92
CA ASN A 86 4.56 -21.73 -5.59
C ASN A 86 5.70 -21.74 -6.62
N HIS A 87 6.21 -22.94 -6.94
CA HIS A 87 7.23 -23.09 -7.98
C HIS A 87 6.68 -22.63 -9.33
N ALA A 88 7.48 -21.92 -10.14
CA ALA A 88 7.06 -21.29 -11.40
C ALA A 88 6.36 -22.27 -12.37
N LEU A 89 6.81 -23.54 -12.41
CA LEU A 89 6.20 -24.56 -13.25
C LEU A 89 4.79 -25.01 -12.80
N LEU A 90 4.38 -24.64 -11.58
CA LEU A 90 3.12 -25.06 -10.95
C LEU A 90 2.12 -23.92 -10.78
N ILE A 91 2.51 -22.69 -11.13
CA ILE A 91 1.63 -21.52 -10.97
C ILE A 91 0.59 -21.50 -12.09
N PRO A 92 -0.72 -21.57 -11.78
CA PRO A 92 -1.77 -21.38 -12.77
C PRO A 92 -1.76 -19.96 -13.34
N VAL A 93 -2.10 -19.80 -14.63
CA VAL A 93 -2.24 -18.46 -15.25
C VAL A 93 -3.27 -17.60 -14.52
N SER A 94 -4.34 -18.19 -14.02
CA SER A 94 -5.34 -17.49 -13.20
C SER A 94 -4.76 -16.83 -11.95
N THR A 95 -3.73 -17.43 -11.34
CA THR A 95 -3.01 -16.83 -10.21
C THR A 95 -2.19 -15.62 -10.66
N LEU A 96 -1.53 -15.70 -11.82
CA LEU A 96 -0.85 -14.56 -12.44
C LEU A 96 -1.84 -13.41 -12.65
N ASP A 97 -2.97 -13.70 -13.34
CA ASP A 97 -3.99 -12.68 -13.64
C ASP A 97 -4.53 -12.01 -12.39
N GLN A 98 -4.80 -12.79 -11.34
CA GLN A 98 -5.30 -12.29 -10.08
C GLN A 98 -4.27 -11.39 -9.35
N LEU A 99 -3.01 -11.81 -9.29
CA LEU A 99 -1.93 -11.03 -8.69
C LEU A 99 -1.71 -9.71 -9.45
N MET A 100 -1.68 -9.74 -10.77
CA MET A 100 -1.54 -8.53 -11.59
C MET A 100 -2.77 -7.61 -11.47
N ALA A 101 -3.97 -8.17 -11.42
CA ALA A 101 -5.18 -7.40 -11.25
C ALA A 101 -5.22 -6.65 -9.91
N ILE A 102 -4.91 -7.32 -8.80
CA ILE A 102 -5.01 -6.72 -7.46
C ILE A 102 -3.78 -5.87 -7.17
N ASN A 103 -2.56 -6.43 -7.30
CA ASN A 103 -1.34 -5.78 -6.84
C ASN A 103 -0.92 -4.61 -7.75
N LEU A 104 -1.01 -4.78 -9.09
CA LEU A 104 -0.57 -3.75 -10.05
C LEU A 104 -1.73 -2.87 -10.50
N ARG A 105 -2.77 -3.46 -11.16
CA ARG A 105 -3.89 -2.68 -11.69
C ARG A 105 -4.61 -1.92 -10.57
N GLY A 106 -4.85 -2.58 -9.42
CA GLY A 106 -5.47 -1.93 -8.26
C GLY A 106 -4.66 -0.75 -7.75
N THR A 107 -3.34 -0.92 -7.56
CA THR A 107 -2.43 0.17 -7.16
C THR A 107 -2.45 1.32 -8.17
N PHE A 108 -2.43 1.01 -9.48
CA PHE A 108 -2.51 2.02 -10.54
C PHE A 108 -3.84 2.80 -10.49
N LEU A 109 -4.97 2.10 -10.43
CA LEU A 109 -6.29 2.72 -10.42
C LEU A 109 -6.47 3.65 -9.22
N VAL A 110 -6.15 3.17 -8.02
CA VAL A 110 -6.26 3.98 -6.79
C VAL A 110 -5.30 5.18 -6.85
N SER A 111 -4.05 4.98 -7.26
CA SER A 111 -3.07 6.08 -7.39
C SER A 111 -3.53 7.12 -8.40
N ARG A 112 -4.01 6.71 -9.57
CA ARG A 112 -4.50 7.60 -10.63
C ARG A 112 -5.69 8.44 -10.17
N GLU A 113 -6.70 7.81 -9.61
CA GLU A 113 -7.91 8.52 -9.16
C GLU A 113 -7.62 9.40 -7.94
N SER A 114 -6.75 8.96 -7.02
CA SER A 114 -6.25 9.81 -5.93
C SER A 114 -5.52 11.04 -6.45
N ALA A 115 -4.62 10.87 -7.41
CA ALA A 115 -3.87 11.97 -8.01
C ALA A 115 -4.78 12.98 -8.74
N ARG A 116 -5.88 12.51 -9.38
CA ARG A 116 -6.88 13.41 -9.98
C ARG A 116 -7.53 14.34 -8.95
N LEU A 117 -7.75 13.86 -7.74
CA LEU A 117 -8.30 14.66 -6.66
C LEU A 117 -7.21 15.57 -6.06
N MET A 118 -6.04 15.03 -5.72
CA MET A 118 -4.89 15.74 -5.15
C MET A 118 -4.36 16.86 -6.06
N ARG A 119 -4.40 16.67 -7.39
CA ARG A 119 -3.97 17.68 -8.37
C ARG A 119 -4.67 19.02 -8.21
N ARG A 120 -5.96 19.01 -7.83
CA ARG A 120 -6.73 20.24 -7.65
C ARG A 120 -6.25 21.07 -6.46
N GLN A 121 -5.77 20.44 -5.42
CA GLN A 121 -5.21 21.08 -4.22
C GLN A 121 -3.69 21.32 -4.32
N ARG A 122 -3.04 20.84 -5.42
CA ARG A 122 -1.59 20.92 -5.67
C ARG A 122 -0.74 20.38 -4.52
N ALA A 123 -1.21 19.36 -3.86
CA ALA A 123 -0.54 18.67 -2.77
C ALA A 123 -1.10 17.25 -2.63
N GLY A 124 -0.25 16.29 -2.31
CA GLY A 124 -0.65 14.91 -2.05
C GLY A 124 0.52 13.99 -1.75
N ARG A 125 0.21 12.88 -1.10
CA ARG A 125 1.17 11.81 -0.76
C ARG A 125 0.58 10.47 -1.18
N ILE A 126 1.31 9.76 -2.04
CA ILE A 126 0.96 8.38 -2.43
C ILE A 126 2.06 7.47 -1.92
N VAL A 127 1.69 6.46 -1.15
CA VAL A 127 2.62 5.45 -0.62
C VAL A 127 2.16 4.07 -1.09
N ASN A 128 3.02 3.39 -1.83
CA ASN A 128 2.77 2.06 -2.36
C ASN A 128 3.48 0.99 -1.51
N LEU A 129 2.82 -0.13 -1.24
CA LEU A 129 3.46 -1.28 -0.59
C LEU A 129 4.03 -2.22 -1.64
N THR A 130 5.38 -2.37 -1.65
CA THR A 130 6.11 -3.43 -2.32
C THR A 130 6.51 -4.53 -1.33
N THR A 131 7.67 -5.14 -1.43
CA THR A 131 8.14 -6.24 -0.57
C THR A 131 9.65 -6.42 -0.69
N VAL A 132 10.31 -6.88 0.37
CA VAL A 132 11.72 -7.32 0.32
C VAL A 132 11.93 -8.53 -0.61
N ALA A 133 10.87 -9.24 -0.97
CA ALA A 133 10.96 -10.34 -1.95
C ALA A 133 11.48 -9.90 -3.32
N VAL A 134 11.32 -8.60 -3.66
CA VAL A 134 11.82 -8.04 -4.93
C VAL A 134 13.35 -8.04 -4.96
N PRO A 135 14.07 -7.34 -4.07
CA PRO A 135 15.54 -7.33 -4.09
C PRO A 135 16.15 -8.69 -3.76
N LEU A 136 15.47 -9.52 -2.94
CA LEU A 136 15.95 -10.85 -2.58
C LEU A 136 15.68 -11.90 -3.66
N ALA A 137 14.87 -11.59 -4.68
CA ALA A 137 14.47 -12.52 -5.76
C ALA A 137 14.00 -13.88 -5.21
N LEU A 138 13.08 -13.87 -4.23
CA LEU A 138 12.72 -15.04 -3.46
C LEU A 138 12.14 -16.16 -4.33
N GLU A 139 12.74 -17.34 -4.17
CA GLU A 139 12.32 -18.55 -4.85
C GLU A 139 10.87 -18.94 -4.51
N GLY A 140 10.10 -19.34 -5.52
CA GLY A 140 8.68 -19.67 -5.37
C GLY A 140 7.74 -18.45 -5.42
N GLU A 141 8.24 -17.22 -5.56
CA GLU A 141 7.43 -15.99 -5.58
C GLU A 141 7.48 -15.26 -6.94
N SER A 142 7.83 -15.96 -8.02
CA SER A 142 8.08 -15.36 -9.33
C SER A 142 7.00 -14.39 -9.81
N VAL A 143 5.73 -14.76 -9.73
CA VAL A 143 4.60 -13.92 -10.16
C VAL A 143 4.32 -12.80 -9.16
N TYR A 144 4.43 -13.10 -7.86
CA TYR A 144 4.26 -12.09 -6.82
C TYR A 144 5.35 -11.02 -6.91
N VAL A 145 6.61 -11.43 -7.01
CA VAL A 145 7.76 -10.53 -7.23
C VAL A 145 7.58 -9.71 -8.49
N ALA A 146 7.18 -10.33 -9.62
CA ALA A 146 6.91 -9.60 -10.86
C ALA A 146 5.86 -8.50 -10.68
N SER A 147 4.74 -8.81 -9.98
CA SER A 147 3.69 -7.83 -9.71
C SER A 147 4.16 -6.67 -8.84
N LYS A 148 5.00 -6.95 -7.84
CA LYS A 148 5.55 -5.92 -6.92
C LYS A 148 6.69 -5.13 -7.56
N SER A 149 7.52 -5.74 -8.41
CA SER A 149 8.49 -5.01 -9.24
C SER A 149 7.81 -4.03 -10.19
N ALA A 150 6.67 -4.42 -10.76
CA ALA A 150 5.87 -3.52 -11.59
C ALA A 150 5.32 -2.32 -10.79
N VAL A 151 4.92 -2.52 -9.53
CA VAL A 151 4.53 -1.42 -8.61
C VAL A 151 5.70 -0.46 -8.35
N GLU A 152 6.93 -0.97 -8.23
CA GLU A 152 8.12 -0.12 -8.07
C GLU A 152 8.41 0.72 -9.31
N ALA A 153 8.33 0.11 -10.49
CA ALA A 153 8.47 0.84 -11.75
C ALA A 153 7.37 1.92 -11.88
N LEU A 154 6.12 1.56 -11.58
CA LEU A 154 4.98 2.48 -11.55
C LEU A 154 5.23 3.65 -10.59
N THR A 155 5.75 3.40 -9.39
CA THR A 155 6.08 4.41 -8.39
C THR A 155 7.08 5.41 -8.94
N ARG A 156 8.17 4.95 -9.59
CA ARG A 156 9.21 5.82 -10.17
C ARG A 156 8.67 6.68 -11.31
N VAL A 157 7.83 6.13 -12.18
CA VAL A 157 7.27 6.89 -13.31
C VAL A 157 6.24 7.90 -12.82
N MET A 158 5.26 7.47 -12.00
CA MET A 158 4.23 8.36 -11.48
C MET A 158 4.82 9.48 -10.61
N SER A 159 5.93 9.26 -9.91
CA SER A 159 6.59 10.31 -9.13
C SER A 159 7.03 11.50 -10.00
N ARG A 160 7.47 11.24 -11.23
CA ARG A 160 7.87 12.28 -12.20
C ARG A 160 6.66 12.97 -12.82
N GLU A 161 5.65 12.19 -13.21
CA GLU A 161 4.44 12.71 -13.85
C GLU A 161 3.60 13.58 -12.89
N LEU A 162 3.62 13.25 -11.59
CA LEU A 162 2.79 13.90 -10.59
C LEU A 162 3.50 15.02 -9.82
N ALA A 163 4.83 15.09 -9.86
CA ALA A 163 5.63 16.14 -9.21
C ALA A 163 5.20 17.59 -9.61
N PRO A 164 4.85 17.89 -10.87
CA PRO A 164 4.37 19.24 -11.23
C PRO A 164 3.08 19.65 -10.51
N PHE A 165 2.37 18.71 -9.91
CA PHE A 165 1.15 18.95 -9.14
C PHE A 165 1.38 18.95 -7.62
N GLY A 166 2.64 18.94 -7.15
CA GLY A 166 2.96 18.89 -5.72
C GLY A 166 2.66 17.54 -5.05
N ILE A 167 2.57 16.45 -5.84
CA ILE A 167 2.27 15.12 -5.34
C ILE A 167 3.55 14.29 -5.31
N THR A 168 3.87 13.71 -4.15
CA THR A 168 4.96 12.74 -4.04
C THR A 168 4.43 11.30 -4.14
N VAL A 169 5.19 10.42 -4.77
CA VAL A 169 4.86 8.99 -4.88
C VAL A 169 6.07 8.20 -4.46
N ASN A 170 5.96 7.44 -3.39
CA ASN A 170 7.04 6.61 -2.85
C ASN A 170 6.53 5.20 -2.58
N ALA A 171 7.43 4.25 -2.40
CA ALA A 171 7.10 2.90 -2.02
C ALA A 171 7.94 2.42 -0.84
N LEU A 172 7.39 1.47 -0.11
CA LEU A 172 8.16 0.74 0.90
C LEU A 172 7.93 -0.75 0.77
N GLY A 173 9.00 -1.53 0.95
CA GLY A 173 9.03 -2.99 0.90
C GLY A 173 9.24 -3.56 2.31
N PRO A 174 8.15 -4.01 2.98
CA PRO A 174 8.26 -4.65 4.27
C PRO A 174 8.94 -6.02 4.16
N THR A 175 9.57 -6.43 5.25
CA THR A 175 9.91 -7.83 5.55
C THR A 175 8.64 -8.62 5.89
N PRO A 176 8.69 -9.95 6.07
CA PRO A 176 7.59 -10.67 6.67
C PRO A 176 7.20 -10.04 8.02
N ILE A 177 5.91 -9.66 8.14
CA ILE A 177 5.32 -9.05 9.35
C ILE A 177 4.37 -10.07 9.95
N GLU A 178 4.37 -10.19 11.26
CA GLU A 178 3.47 -11.09 11.98
C GLU A 178 2.00 -10.65 11.80
N THR A 179 1.39 -11.14 10.74
CA THR A 179 -0.01 -10.91 10.35
C THR A 179 -0.62 -12.23 9.89
N ASP A 180 -1.93 -12.26 9.66
CA ASP A 180 -2.60 -13.44 9.11
C ASP A 180 -1.98 -13.91 7.78
N LEU A 181 -1.38 -13.00 7.02
CA LEU A 181 -0.78 -13.31 5.72
C LEU A 181 0.37 -14.34 5.83
N ILE A 182 1.17 -14.27 6.88
CA ILE A 182 2.32 -15.17 7.05
C ILE A 182 2.02 -16.40 7.93
N ARG A 183 0.87 -16.46 8.60
CA ARG A 183 0.51 -17.59 9.46
C ARG A 183 0.41 -18.93 8.70
N SER A 184 0.08 -18.87 7.41
CA SER A 184 0.02 -20.04 6.53
C SER A 184 1.36 -20.42 5.89
N VAL A 185 2.40 -19.58 6.05
CA VAL A 185 3.73 -19.83 5.48
C VAL A 185 4.53 -20.74 6.41
N PRO A 186 5.11 -21.86 5.91
CA PRO A 186 5.92 -22.73 6.72
C PRO A 186 7.07 -21.98 7.42
N ARG A 187 7.29 -22.26 8.70
CA ARG A 187 8.30 -21.58 9.53
C ARG A 187 9.69 -21.61 8.90
N ALA A 188 10.10 -22.74 8.35
CA ALA A 188 11.40 -22.89 7.69
C ALA A 188 11.59 -21.92 6.52
N LYS A 189 10.52 -21.57 5.77
CA LYS A 189 10.60 -20.55 4.70
C LYS A 189 10.75 -19.15 5.26
N ILE A 190 10.05 -18.84 6.35
CA ILE A 190 10.21 -17.55 7.04
C ILE A 190 11.63 -17.41 7.55
N ASP A 191 12.17 -18.43 8.21
CA ASP A 191 13.53 -18.41 8.73
C ASP A 191 14.58 -18.27 7.62
N ALA A 192 14.36 -18.89 6.45
CA ALA A 192 15.23 -18.74 5.27
C ALA A 192 15.20 -17.30 4.71
N ILE A 193 14.06 -16.61 4.75
CA ILE A 193 13.97 -15.19 4.36
C ILE A 193 14.71 -14.33 5.39
N LEU A 194 14.45 -14.55 6.69
CA LEU A 194 15.09 -13.79 7.77
C LEU A 194 16.61 -13.95 7.76
N ALA A 195 17.13 -15.12 7.39
CA ALA A 195 18.57 -15.36 7.28
C ALA A 195 19.26 -14.48 6.21
N GLN A 196 18.52 -14.04 5.18
CA GLN A 196 19.00 -13.17 4.11
C GLN A 196 18.96 -11.67 4.47
N LEU A 197 18.23 -11.30 5.53
CA LEU A 197 18.13 -9.91 5.98
C LEU A 197 19.32 -9.55 6.88
N ALA A 198 19.73 -8.28 6.87
CA ALA A 198 20.71 -7.77 7.84
C ALA A 198 20.15 -7.80 9.26
N LEU A 199 18.89 -7.38 9.44
CA LEU A 199 18.17 -7.46 10.72
C LEU A 199 17.32 -8.74 10.76
N LYS A 200 17.83 -9.79 11.37
CA LYS A 200 17.28 -11.16 11.37
C LYS A 200 16.09 -11.33 12.31
N ARG A 201 15.07 -10.53 12.14
CA ARG A 201 13.80 -10.61 12.87
C ARG A 201 12.61 -10.35 11.95
N LEU A 202 11.44 -10.79 12.37
CA LEU A 202 10.19 -10.34 11.74
C LEU A 202 10.05 -8.83 11.88
N GLY A 203 9.53 -8.19 10.84
CA GLY A 203 9.09 -6.81 10.92
C GLY A 203 7.86 -6.67 11.82
N GLN A 204 7.73 -5.51 12.43
CA GLN A 204 6.53 -5.13 13.18
C GLN A 204 5.72 -4.11 12.37
N PRO A 205 4.39 -4.02 12.53
CA PRO A 205 3.60 -2.98 11.89
C PRO A 205 4.12 -1.56 12.19
N ALA A 206 4.70 -1.34 13.37
CA ALA A 206 5.33 -0.07 13.76
C ALA A 206 6.56 0.27 12.90
N ASP A 207 7.37 -0.72 12.49
CA ASP A 207 8.50 -0.51 11.58
C ASP A 207 8.01 0.06 10.23
N VAL A 208 6.87 -0.46 9.74
CA VAL A 208 6.24 0.01 8.50
C VAL A 208 5.68 1.42 8.66
N PHE A 209 4.92 1.66 9.74
CA PHE A 209 4.32 2.97 9.96
C PHE A 209 5.37 4.07 10.14
N ASN A 210 6.50 3.79 10.74
CA ASN A 210 7.60 4.75 10.86
C ASN A 210 8.05 5.29 9.50
N VAL A 211 8.17 4.44 8.48
CA VAL A 211 8.54 4.87 7.13
C VAL A 211 7.36 5.55 6.42
N VAL A 212 6.13 5.07 6.63
CA VAL A 212 4.93 5.75 6.11
C VAL A 212 4.88 7.16 6.70
N ASP A 213 4.94 7.31 8.02
CA ASP A 213 4.92 8.61 8.71
C ASP A 213 6.04 9.54 8.19
N PHE A 214 7.25 9.00 7.97
CA PHE A 214 8.35 9.75 7.36
C PHE A 214 7.98 10.30 5.98
N PHE A 215 7.37 9.50 5.09
CA PHE A 215 6.96 9.98 3.77
C PHE A 215 5.83 11.02 3.83
N LEU A 216 5.02 11.01 4.88
CA LEU A 216 3.87 11.93 5.01
C LEU A 216 4.25 13.30 5.58
N ARG A 217 5.41 13.44 6.24
CA ARG A 217 5.84 14.70 6.87
C ARG A 217 6.01 15.83 5.85
N PRO A 218 5.72 17.07 6.21
CA PRO A 218 6.01 18.23 5.37
C PRO A 218 7.48 18.32 4.95
N GLU A 219 8.41 17.94 5.83
CA GLU A 219 9.86 17.95 5.60
C GLU A 219 10.29 16.96 4.51
N SER A 220 9.46 15.96 4.22
CA SER A 220 9.69 14.98 3.15
C SER A 220 9.19 15.44 1.77
N ASN A 221 8.86 16.71 1.59
CA ASN A 221 8.35 17.26 0.32
C ASN A 221 9.31 17.10 -0.87
N TYR A 222 10.61 16.96 -0.60
CA TYR A 222 11.64 16.76 -1.63
C TYR A 222 11.98 15.27 -1.86
N ILE A 223 11.19 14.35 -1.27
CA ILE A 223 11.40 12.91 -1.35
C ILE A 223 10.28 12.30 -2.19
N THR A 224 10.62 11.89 -3.41
CA THR A 224 9.69 11.23 -4.33
C THR A 224 10.41 10.21 -5.22
N GLY A 225 9.69 9.18 -5.68
CA GLY A 225 10.24 8.09 -6.50
C GLY A 225 11.13 7.12 -5.73
N GLN A 226 11.16 7.21 -4.40
CA GLN A 226 12.01 6.37 -3.56
C GLN A 226 11.33 5.06 -3.21
N ILE A 227 12.15 4.01 -3.06
CA ILE A 227 11.74 2.70 -2.58
C ILE A 227 12.62 2.38 -1.39
N ILE A 228 12.00 2.21 -0.22
CA ILE A 228 12.71 1.84 1.01
C ILE A 228 12.36 0.40 1.36
N TYR A 229 13.37 -0.47 1.41
CA TYR A 229 13.21 -1.83 1.91
C TYR A 229 13.57 -1.88 3.38
N LEU A 230 12.75 -2.58 4.17
CA LEU A 230 12.99 -2.77 5.60
C LEU A 230 13.89 -3.98 5.86
N GLY A 231 14.59 -3.99 7.00
CA GLY A 231 15.38 -5.11 7.44
C GLY A 231 16.74 -5.28 6.76
N GLY A 232 17.10 -4.39 5.81
CA GLY A 232 18.40 -4.45 5.11
C GLY A 232 18.42 -5.58 4.08
N ALA A 233 17.43 -5.64 3.20
CA ALA A 233 17.36 -6.52 2.04
C ALA A 233 18.12 -5.95 0.83
#